data_ba3120cc7950e4efab1413c4d5f86aa8
#
_entry.id   ba3120cc7950e4efab1413c4d5f86aa8
#
_cell.length_a   1.000
_cell.length_b   1.000
_cell.length_c   1.000
_cell.angle_alpha   90.00
_cell.angle_beta   90.00
_cell.angle_gamma   90.00
#
_symmetry.space_group_name_H-M   'P 1'
#
loop_
_entity.id
_entity.type
_entity.pdbx_description
1 polymer ?
#
loop_
_entity_poly.entity_id
_entity_poly.type
_entity_poly.pdbx_seq_one_letter_code
_entity_poly.pdbx_strand_id
1 'polypeptide(L)'
;MTDLTRGLISDIDLMASDRRMSMFGHVSRFDGQMIECGGFPANIGSLCHVETDDDEPAVAEVIGFNNGNNLLSLHQFGARIRVGARVTLADDGANIQVGDGLLGRITDALGIPIDGGPDMRLEGRWPLMGREINPLARKPVEAPLDVGVRAINALLTVGKGQRIGIIAGSGVGKSVLLGMMSRFTTADVVVVGMIGERGREVGEFAKTVLDGEAAARTTIVAVPADRSPLLRIRGAERATAIAEYYRDRGKDVLLIMDSLTRVAHARREIGLALGEQPTAKGYPPSVVSMIPRLIERTGSGSAGQGTITSIYTVLADGDDTNDPVVDTARAILDGHILLSRQQAQMGVY
;
A
#
# COMPACT_ATOMS: atom_id res chain seq x y z
N MET A 1 -19.02 28.94 -33.20
CA MET A 1 -19.39 29.05 -31.78
C MET A 1 -18.85 30.37 -31.27
N THR A 2 -19.68 31.32 -30.96
CA THR A 2 -19.30 32.67 -30.55
C THR A 2 -18.66 32.65 -29.15
N ASP A 3 -17.77 33.61 -28.84
CA ASP A 3 -17.13 33.74 -27.52
C ASP A 3 -18.15 33.78 -26.36
N LEU A 4 -19.33 34.30 -26.62
CA LEU A 4 -20.46 34.32 -25.66
C LEU A 4 -20.94 32.91 -25.29
N THR A 5 -20.97 31.96 -26.23
CA THR A 5 -21.38 30.57 -25.98
C THR A 5 -20.33 29.79 -25.19
N ARG A 6 -19.02 30.07 -25.37
CA ARG A 6 -17.96 29.49 -24.54
C ARG A 6 -17.97 30.04 -23.11
N GLY A 7 -18.20 31.35 -22.95
CA GLY A 7 -18.37 31.94 -21.62
C GLY A 7 -19.53 31.36 -20.85
N LEU A 8 -20.73 31.24 -21.49
CA LEU A 8 -21.90 30.63 -20.87
C LEU A 8 -21.72 29.14 -20.51
N ILE A 9 -21.04 28.37 -21.35
CA ILE A 9 -20.75 26.95 -21.03
C ILE A 9 -19.77 26.87 -19.86
N SER A 10 -18.73 27.72 -19.83
CA SER A 10 -17.79 27.80 -18.69
C SER A 10 -18.49 28.20 -17.40
N ASP A 11 -19.41 29.16 -17.45
CA ASP A 11 -20.16 29.62 -16.27
C ASP A 11 -21.18 28.54 -15.79
N ILE A 12 -21.80 27.80 -16.72
CA ILE A 12 -22.68 26.66 -16.39
C ILE A 12 -21.87 25.52 -15.77
N ASP A 13 -20.67 25.21 -16.28
CA ASP A 13 -19.79 24.20 -15.71
C ASP A 13 -19.26 24.62 -14.32
N LEU A 14 -18.94 25.89 -14.11
CA LEU A 14 -18.62 26.43 -12.79
C LEU A 14 -19.81 26.34 -11.82
N MET A 15 -21.01 26.73 -12.25
CA MET A 15 -22.22 26.63 -11.44
C MET A 15 -22.63 25.18 -11.16
N ALA A 16 -22.38 24.24 -12.09
CA ALA A 16 -22.61 22.82 -11.90
C ALA A 16 -21.59 22.19 -10.93
N SER A 17 -20.33 22.67 -10.95
CA SER A 17 -19.29 22.23 -10.00
C SER A 17 -19.57 22.72 -8.57
N ASP A 18 -20.14 23.93 -8.43
CA ASP A 18 -20.44 24.55 -7.12
C ASP A 18 -21.75 23.98 -6.49
N ARG A 19 -22.58 23.29 -7.27
CA ARG A 19 -23.84 22.67 -6.82
C ARG A 19 -23.74 21.18 -6.51
N ARG A 20 -22.57 20.61 -6.31
CA ARG A 20 -22.47 19.28 -5.72
C ARG A 20 -23.04 19.36 -4.32
N MET A 21 -24.21 18.76 -4.10
CA MET A 21 -24.74 18.57 -2.75
C MET A 21 -23.68 17.81 -1.95
N SER A 22 -22.94 18.52 -1.11
CA SER A 22 -21.97 17.88 -0.22
C SER A 22 -22.78 17.16 0.85
N MET A 23 -22.74 15.84 0.83
CA MET A 23 -23.26 15.03 1.93
C MET A 23 -22.36 15.24 3.14
N PHE A 24 -22.95 15.56 4.27
CA PHE A 24 -22.22 15.78 5.51
C PHE A 24 -22.95 15.16 6.69
N GLY A 25 -22.21 14.89 7.72
CA GLY A 25 -22.70 14.46 9.01
C GLY A 25 -22.01 15.20 10.14
N HIS A 26 -22.28 14.77 11.35
CA HIS A 26 -21.69 15.36 12.54
C HIS A 26 -21.09 14.28 13.44
N VAL A 27 -19.94 14.62 14.05
CA VAL A 27 -19.27 13.77 15.03
C VAL A 27 -20.17 13.60 16.24
N SER A 28 -20.57 12.35 16.51
CA SER A 28 -21.32 12.00 17.72
C SER A 28 -20.43 11.52 18.86
N ARG A 29 -19.30 10.89 18.52
CA ARG A 29 -18.30 10.40 19.46
C ARG A 29 -16.91 10.47 18.86
N PHE A 30 -15.92 10.77 19.71
CA PHE A 30 -14.50 10.74 19.37
C PHE A 30 -13.70 10.25 20.58
N ASP A 31 -12.80 9.29 20.39
CA ASP A 31 -11.96 8.71 21.45
C ASP A 31 -10.47 9.01 21.27
N GLY A 32 -10.12 9.92 20.35
CA GLY A 32 -8.75 10.30 20.01
C GLY A 32 -8.22 9.66 18.73
N GLN A 33 -8.85 8.59 18.24
CA GLN A 33 -8.48 7.92 16.99
C GLN A 33 -9.70 7.54 16.14
N MET A 34 -10.76 7.07 16.77
CA MET A 34 -11.99 6.63 16.13
C MET A 34 -13.08 7.68 16.26
N ILE A 35 -13.80 7.92 15.19
CA ILE A 35 -14.92 8.85 15.11
C ILE A 35 -16.20 8.08 14.79
N GLU A 36 -17.26 8.31 15.54
CA GLU A 36 -18.61 7.95 15.12
C GLU A 36 -19.29 9.17 14.52
N CYS A 37 -19.85 9.03 13.35
CA CYS A 37 -20.50 10.11 12.60
C CYS A 37 -21.78 9.61 11.96
N GLY A 38 -22.89 10.31 12.17
CA GLY A 38 -24.15 10.06 11.51
C GLY A 38 -24.45 11.09 10.41
N GLY A 39 -25.52 10.83 9.63
CA GLY A 39 -26.12 11.83 8.74
C GLY A 39 -25.84 11.70 7.26
N PHE A 40 -24.94 10.81 6.78
CA PHE A 40 -24.75 10.58 5.35
C PHE A 40 -24.36 9.14 5.03
N PRO A 41 -24.81 8.60 3.86
CA PRO A 41 -24.33 7.29 3.39
C PRO A 41 -22.90 7.39 2.88
N ALA A 42 -22.06 6.42 3.25
CA ALA A 42 -20.71 6.28 2.77
C ALA A 42 -20.35 4.79 2.64
N ASN A 43 -19.36 4.46 1.82
CA ASN A 43 -18.82 3.11 1.71
C ASN A 43 -17.61 2.96 2.61
N ILE A 44 -17.30 1.72 3.02
CA ILE A 44 -16.01 1.43 3.66
C ILE A 44 -14.89 1.79 2.68
N GLY A 45 -13.87 2.52 3.16
CA GLY A 45 -12.79 3.06 2.35
C GLY A 45 -13.01 4.50 1.87
N SER A 46 -14.23 5.07 2.01
CA SER A 46 -14.50 6.46 1.65
C SER A 46 -13.67 7.41 2.50
N LEU A 47 -13.09 8.43 1.85
CA LEU A 47 -12.33 9.49 2.50
C LEU A 47 -13.24 10.64 2.89
N CYS A 48 -13.08 11.13 4.10
CA CYS A 48 -13.86 12.23 4.66
C CYS A 48 -12.94 13.32 5.20
N HIS A 49 -13.40 14.58 5.09
CA HIS A 49 -12.81 15.70 5.80
C HIS A 49 -13.58 15.95 7.08
N VAL A 50 -12.89 16.01 8.20
CA VAL A 50 -13.44 16.28 9.52
C VAL A 50 -12.99 17.66 9.96
N GLU A 51 -13.94 18.52 10.29
CA GLU A 51 -13.67 19.85 10.86
C GLU A 51 -12.88 19.72 12.17
N THR A 52 -11.83 20.51 12.29
CA THR A 52 -10.99 20.59 13.49
C THR A 52 -11.04 22.00 14.09
N ASP A 53 -10.48 22.16 15.27
CA ASP A 53 -10.26 23.52 15.86
C ASP A 53 -9.05 24.24 15.21
N ASP A 54 -8.31 23.54 14.34
CA ASP A 54 -7.20 24.08 13.56
C ASP A 54 -7.71 24.55 12.18
N ASP A 55 -6.91 25.31 11.43
CA ASP A 55 -7.31 25.88 10.13
C ASP A 55 -7.52 24.83 9.04
N GLU A 56 -6.93 23.65 9.18
CA GLU A 56 -7.03 22.58 8.19
C GLU A 56 -7.89 21.41 8.68
N PRO A 57 -8.79 20.87 7.83
CA PRO A 57 -9.58 19.71 8.19
C PRO A 57 -8.70 18.45 8.30
N ALA A 58 -9.02 17.61 9.28
CA ALA A 58 -8.41 16.29 9.38
C ALA A 58 -8.99 15.34 8.32
N VAL A 59 -8.13 14.46 7.78
CA VAL A 59 -8.57 13.40 6.88
C VAL A 59 -8.86 12.15 7.67
N ALA A 60 -10.03 11.56 7.43
CA ALA A 60 -10.46 10.29 8.01
C ALA A 60 -11.00 9.36 6.92
N GLU A 61 -11.02 8.07 7.21
CA GLU A 61 -11.54 7.04 6.32
C GLU A 61 -12.59 6.21 7.02
N VAL A 62 -13.68 5.89 6.32
CA VAL A 62 -14.74 5.01 6.83
C VAL A 62 -14.23 3.59 6.89
N ILE A 63 -14.20 3.01 8.08
CA ILE A 63 -13.68 1.65 8.34
C ILE A 63 -14.78 0.66 8.75
N GLY A 64 -15.99 1.12 8.98
CA GLY A 64 -17.12 0.29 9.38
C GLY A 64 -18.35 1.11 9.71
N PHE A 65 -19.35 0.42 10.26
CA PHE A 65 -20.62 1.00 10.66
C PHE A 65 -21.04 0.48 12.04
N ASN A 66 -21.67 1.31 12.83
CA ASN A 66 -22.24 0.94 14.11
C ASN A 66 -23.58 1.66 14.31
N ASN A 67 -24.66 0.90 14.55
CA ASN A 67 -26.02 1.43 14.80
C ASN A 67 -26.47 2.52 13.80
N GLY A 68 -26.12 2.37 12.51
CA GLY A 68 -26.46 3.34 11.46
C GLY A 68 -25.53 4.55 11.37
N ASN A 69 -24.51 4.65 12.21
CA ASN A 69 -23.44 5.64 12.13
C ASN A 69 -22.22 5.07 11.36
N ASN A 70 -21.54 5.96 10.65
CA ASN A 70 -20.23 5.67 10.08
C ASN A 70 -19.17 5.65 11.19
N LEU A 71 -18.32 4.62 11.18
CA LEU A 71 -17.10 4.58 11.98
C LEU A 71 -15.93 5.00 11.11
N LEU A 72 -15.25 6.07 11.50
CA LEU A 72 -14.11 6.59 10.78
C LEU A 72 -12.84 6.47 11.63
N SER A 73 -11.72 6.24 10.97
CA SER A 73 -10.39 6.31 11.58
C SER A 73 -9.61 7.47 10.98
N LEU A 74 -8.95 8.24 11.85
CA LEU A 74 -8.12 9.37 11.43
C LEU A 74 -6.83 8.90 10.75
N HIS A 75 -6.42 9.64 9.72
CA HIS A 75 -5.10 9.48 9.10
C HIS A 75 -3.99 10.14 9.92
N GLN A 76 -4.32 11.13 10.74
CA GLN A 76 -3.38 11.92 11.54
C GLN A 76 -3.64 11.69 13.03
N PHE A 77 -2.57 11.62 13.82
CA PHE A 77 -2.67 11.63 15.27
C PHE A 77 -2.77 13.05 15.81
N GLY A 78 -3.50 13.24 16.93
CA GLY A 78 -3.54 14.50 17.65
C GLY A 78 -4.45 15.57 17.04
N ALA A 79 -5.30 15.27 16.06
CA ALA A 79 -6.29 16.20 15.58
C ALA A 79 -7.28 16.60 16.68
N ARG A 80 -7.53 17.92 16.81
CA ARG A 80 -8.44 18.49 17.82
C ARG A 80 -9.85 18.54 17.26
N ILE A 81 -10.63 17.51 17.55
CA ILE A 81 -11.99 17.32 17.05
C ILE A 81 -12.97 17.42 18.20
N ARG A 82 -14.03 18.23 18.03
CA ARG A 82 -15.12 18.36 18.98
C ARG A 82 -16.34 17.53 18.58
N VAL A 83 -17.15 17.16 19.52
CA VAL A 83 -18.49 16.60 19.26
C VAL A 83 -19.32 17.64 18.53
N GLY A 84 -20.06 17.22 17.50
CA GLY A 84 -20.81 18.11 16.61
C GLY A 84 -19.96 18.68 15.45
N ALA A 85 -18.65 18.44 15.39
CA ALA A 85 -17.82 18.85 14.25
C ALA A 85 -18.37 18.26 12.96
N ARG A 86 -18.28 19.04 11.88
CA ARG A 86 -18.81 18.62 10.56
C ARG A 86 -17.87 17.61 9.90
N VAL A 87 -18.47 16.57 9.32
CA VAL A 87 -17.78 15.56 8.51
C VAL A 87 -18.36 15.59 7.11
N THR A 88 -17.52 15.80 6.11
CA THR A 88 -17.93 15.83 4.70
C THR A 88 -17.27 14.71 3.92
N LEU A 89 -18.04 14.06 3.03
CA LEU A 89 -17.50 13.07 2.10
C LEU A 89 -16.61 13.78 1.06
N ALA A 90 -15.33 13.38 0.97
CA ALA A 90 -14.35 13.95 0.05
C ALA A 90 -14.18 13.12 -1.21
N ASP A 91 -14.02 11.79 -1.06
CA ASP A 91 -13.79 10.84 -2.16
C ASP A 91 -14.33 9.45 -1.77
N ASP A 92 -14.70 8.63 -2.74
CA ASP A 92 -15.15 7.25 -2.48
C ASP A 92 -14.00 6.32 -2.04
N GLY A 93 -12.75 6.78 -2.19
CA GLY A 93 -11.54 6.04 -1.82
C GLY A 93 -11.27 4.78 -2.64
N ALA A 94 -12.14 4.47 -3.61
CA ALA A 94 -12.12 3.21 -4.34
C ALA A 94 -11.00 3.12 -5.38
N ASN A 95 -10.52 4.26 -5.88
CA ASN A 95 -9.54 4.32 -6.96
C ASN A 95 -8.30 5.12 -6.56
N ILE A 96 -7.18 4.78 -7.18
CA ILE A 96 -5.93 5.55 -7.12
C ILE A 96 -5.61 6.14 -8.49
N GLN A 97 -4.91 7.27 -8.50
CA GLN A 97 -4.32 7.80 -9.73
C GLN A 97 -3.04 7.01 -10.06
N VAL A 98 -2.89 6.64 -11.33
CA VAL A 98 -1.76 5.87 -11.86
C VAL A 98 -1.29 6.43 -13.20
N GLY A 99 -0.06 6.17 -13.56
CA GLY A 99 0.55 6.61 -14.81
C GLY A 99 2.07 6.52 -14.76
N ASP A 100 2.72 6.71 -15.89
CA ASP A 100 4.18 6.65 -15.97
C ASP A 100 4.86 7.79 -15.19
N GLY A 101 4.12 8.86 -14.86
CA GLY A 101 4.59 9.91 -13.95
C GLY A 101 4.87 9.46 -12.52
N LEU A 102 4.54 8.22 -12.14
CA LEU A 102 4.95 7.61 -10.85
C LEU A 102 6.40 7.13 -10.87
N LEU A 103 6.97 6.84 -12.04
CA LEU A 103 8.34 6.33 -12.14
C LEU A 103 9.35 7.41 -11.74
N GLY A 104 10.34 7.04 -10.96
CA GLY A 104 11.30 7.95 -10.35
C GLY A 104 10.79 8.69 -9.11
N ARG A 105 9.57 8.42 -8.63
CA ARG A 105 8.91 9.20 -7.61
C ARG A 105 8.65 8.42 -6.32
N ILE A 106 8.54 9.18 -5.23
CA ILE A 106 8.14 8.66 -3.91
C ILE A 106 6.83 9.31 -3.52
N THR A 107 5.83 8.49 -3.23
CA THR A 107 4.52 8.95 -2.78
C THR A 107 4.18 8.36 -1.41
N ASP A 108 3.28 9.02 -0.70
CA ASP A 108 2.65 8.46 0.50
C ASP A 108 1.51 7.48 0.15
N ALA A 109 0.77 7.03 1.17
CA ALA A 109 -0.37 6.13 1.03
C ALA A 109 -1.54 6.73 0.24
N LEU A 110 -1.68 8.04 0.19
CA LEU A 110 -2.73 8.76 -0.54
C LEU A 110 -2.30 9.11 -1.96
N GLY A 111 -1.00 8.96 -2.28
CA GLY A 111 -0.42 9.29 -3.57
C GLY A 111 0.12 10.71 -3.65
N ILE A 112 0.25 11.37 -2.53
CA ILE A 112 0.89 12.69 -2.45
C ILE A 112 2.40 12.50 -2.58
N PRO A 113 3.07 13.22 -3.51
CA PRO A 113 4.52 13.15 -3.63
C PRO A 113 5.20 13.72 -2.37
N ILE A 114 6.21 13.00 -1.87
CA ILE A 114 6.96 13.39 -0.66
C ILE A 114 8.45 13.61 -0.94
N ASP A 115 8.86 13.51 -2.20
CA ASP A 115 10.23 13.64 -2.67
C ASP A 115 10.62 15.08 -3.08
N GLY A 116 9.69 16.04 -2.99
CA GLY A 116 9.92 17.42 -3.39
C GLY A 116 10.08 17.62 -4.91
N GLY A 117 9.80 16.61 -5.71
CA GLY A 117 9.85 16.70 -7.17
C GLY A 117 8.66 17.45 -7.77
N PRO A 118 8.67 17.66 -9.10
CA PRO A 118 7.59 18.38 -9.80
C PRO A 118 6.27 17.59 -9.75
N ASP A 119 5.17 18.25 -10.11
CA ASP A 119 3.86 17.63 -10.20
C ASP A 119 3.86 16.40 -11.11
N MET A 120 3.23 15.34 -10.65
CA MET A 120 3.13 14.09 -11.40
C MET A 120 1.98 14.15 -12.41
N ARG A 121 2.26 13.78 -13.65
CA ARG A 121 1.21 13.57 -14.66
C ARG A 121 0.71 12.13 -14.56
N LEU A 122 -0.50 11.95 -14.03
CA LEU A 122 -1.14 10.66 -13.83
C LEU A 122 -2.40 10.62 -14.70
N GLU A 123 -2.39 9.75 -15.71
CA GLU A 123 -3.39 9.75 -16.78
C GLU A 123 -4.50 8.70 -16.55
N GLY A 124 -4.26 7.75 -15.64
CA GLY A 124 -5.14 6.62 -15.39
C GLY A 124 -5.71 6.58 -13.99
N ARG A 125 -6.78 5.79 -13.83
CA ARG A 125 -7.33 5.38 -12.54
C ARG A 125 -7.28 3.87 -12.42
N TRP A 126 -6.97 3.37 -11.23
CA TRP A 126 -6.93 1.95 -10.93
C TRP A 126 -7.63 1.67 -9.60
N PRO A 127 -8.43 0.58 -9.50
CA PRO A 127 -9.04 0.22 -8.23
C PRO A 127 -7.98 -0.05 -7.16
N LEU A 128 -8.13 0.56 -5.98
CA LEU A 128 -7.21 0.34 -4.85
C LEU A 128 -7.18 -1.14 -4.44
N MET A 129 -8.35 -1.79 -4.43
CA MET A 129 -8.48 -3.21 -4.10
C MET A 129 -8.16 -4.15 -5.26
N GLY A 130 -7.72 -3.59 -6.41
CA GLY A 130 -7.34 -4.34 -7.60
C GLY A 130 -8.50 -4.87 -8.42
N ARG A 131 -8.15 -5.69 -9.40
CA ARG A 131 -9.11 -6.41 -10.25
C ARG A 131 -8.89 -7.90 -10.11
N GLU A 132 -9.96 -8.64 -9.90
CA GLU A 132 -9.89 -10.09 -9.86
C GLU A 132 -9.51 -10.66 -11.24
N ILE A 133 -8.56 -11.57 -11.24
CA ILE A 133 -8.19 -12.35 -12.41
C ILE A 133 -8.74 -13.76 -12.19
N ASN A 134 -9.46 -14.28 -13.18
CA ASN A 134 -9.89 -15.68 -13.15
C ASN A 134 -8.64 -16.58 -12.99
N PRO A 135 -8.57 -17.44 -11.96
CA PRO A 135 -7.40 -18.29 -11.72
C PRO A 135 -7.03 -19.18 -12.92
N LEU A 136 -8.03 -19.63 -13.69
CA LEU A 136 -7.82 -20.46 -14.89
C LEU A 136 -7.28 -19.65 -16.09
N ALA A 137 -7.35 -18.31 -16.06
CA ALA A 137 -6.80 -17.46 -17.09
C ALA A 137 -5.35 -17.03 -16.79
N ARG A 138 -4.84 -17.28 -15.59
CA ARG A 138 -3.45 -16.96 -15.21
C ARG A 138 -2.48 -17.85 -16.00
N LYS A 139 -1.41 -17.22 -16.51
CA LYS A 139 -0.32 -17.95 -17.15
C LYS A 139 0.49 -18.73 -16.12
N PRO A 140 1.02 -19.91 -16.46
CA PRO A 140 2.01 -20.59 -15.63
C PRO A 140 3.32 -19.77 -15.55
N VAL A 141 4.14 -20.07 -14.56
CA VAL A 141 5.49 -19.51 -14.43
C VAL A 141 6.41 -20.28 -15.39
N GLU A 142 6.89 -19.64 -16.44
CA GLU A 142 7.66 -20.31 -17.52
C GLU A 142 9.08 -19.76 -17.68
N ALA A 143 9.34 -18.54 -17.24
CA ALA A 143 10.61 -17.86 -17.43
C ALA A 143 11.23 -17.39 -16.12
N PRO A 144 12.56 -17.47 -15.95
CA PRO A 144 13.24 -16.92 -14.80
C PRO A 144 13.26 -15.38 -14.85
N LEU A 145 13.23 -14.75 -13.68
CA LEU A 145 13.53 -13.34 -13.51
C LEU A 145 14.93 -13.20 -12.93
N ASP A 146 15.79 -12.45 -13.59
CA ASP A 146 17.03 -12.00 -12.97
C ASP A 146 16.69 -10.92 -11.91
N VAL A 147 16.89 -11.26 -10.65
CA VAL A 147 16.65 -10.36 -9.51
C VAL A 147 17.91 -9.55 -9.13
N GLY A 148 18.98 -9.59 -9.94
CA GLY A 148 20.19 -8.82 -9.73
C GLY A 148 21.12 -9.36 -8.64
N VAL A 149 20.84 -10.52 -8.04
CA VAL A 149 21.62 -11.12 -6.96
C VAL A 149 22.11 -12.49 -7.41
N ARG A 150 23.41 -12.62 -7.66
CA ARG A 150 24.01 -13.84 -8.23
C ARG A 150 23.69 -15.10 -7.47
N ALA A 151 23.72 -15.06 -6.14
CA ALA A 151 23.42 -16.22 -5.31
C ALA A 151 21.96 -16.69 -5.48
N ILE A 152 21.02 -15.76 -5.58
CA ILE A 152 19.61 -16.08 -5.82
C ILE A 152 19.43 -16.62 -7.22
N ASN A 153 19.96 -15.93 -8.24
CA ASN A 153 19.81 -16.34 -9.64
C ASN A 153 20.41 -17.73 -9.92
N ALA A 154 21.55 -18.06 -9.29
CA ALA A 154 22.25 -19.31 -9.53
C ALA A 154 21.70 -20.50 -8.73
N LEU A 155 21.20 -20.28 -7.52
CA LEU A 155 20.91 -21.37 -6.56
C LEU A 155 19.43 -21.47 -6.19
N LEU A 156 18.69 -20.37 -6.25
CA LEU A 156 17.29 -20.31 -5.79
C LEU A 156 16.28 -20.00 -6.89
N THR A 157 16.74 -19.57 -8.03
CA THR A 157 15.99 -19.21 -9.25
C THR A 157 14.56 -18.71 -9.01
N VAL A 158 14.34 -17.42 -9.19
CA VAL A 158 13.01 -16.81 -9.08
C VAL A 158 12.37 -16.73 -10.47
N GLY A 159 11.17 -17.25 -10.62
CA GLY A 159 10.41 -17.16 -11.87
C GLY A 159 9.57 -15.89 -11.95
N LYS A 160 9.31 -15.42 -13.17
CA LYS A 160 8.41 -14.29 -13.43
C LYS A 160 6.99 -14.63 -12.99
N GLY A 161 6.46 -13.86 -12.05
CA GLY A 161 5.16 -14.12 -11.44
C GLY A 161 5.19 -14.97 -10.17
N GLN A 162 6.36 -15.35 -9.67
CA GLN A 162 6.47 -16.02 -8.37
C GLN A 162 6.36 -15.03 -7.20
N ARG A 163 5.91 -15.55 -6.07
CA ARG A 163 5.72 -14.84 -4.80
C ARG A 163 6.70 -15.40 -3.77
N ILE A 164 7.71 -14.63 -3.43
CA ILE A 164 8.82 -15.08 -2.57
C ILE A 164 8.81 -14.31 -1.26
N GLY A 165 8.94 -15.02 -0.15
CA GLY A 165 9.15 -14.44 1.18
C GLY A 165 10.63 -14.25 1.47
N ILE A 166 11.02 -13.12 2.05
CA ILE A 166 12.30 -12.94 2.73
C ILE A 166 12.01 -12.88 4.22
N ILE A 167 12.30 -13.98 4.92
CA ILE A 167 12.13 -14.07 6.37
C ILE A 167 13.43 -13.64 7.01
N ALA A 168 13.40 -12.60 7.85
CA ALA A 168 14.58 -11.98 8.39
C ALA A 168 14.36 -11.43 9.80
N GLY A 169 15.34 -11.57 10.66
CA GLY A 169 15.44 -10.78 11.89
C GLY A 169 15.94 -9.36 11.61
N SER A 170 16.20 -8.58 12.66
CA SER A 170 16.82 -7.26 12.54
C SER A 170 18.33 -7.37 12.30
N GLY A 171 18.87 -6.52 11.41
CA GLY A 171 20.33 -6.37 11.22
C GLY A 171 21.02 -7.48 10.41
N VAL A 172 20.29 -8.25 9.62
CA VAL A 172 20.80 -9.38 8.82
C VAL A 172 21.07 -9.05 7.35
N GLY A 173 21.07 -7.77 6.97
CA GLY A 173 21.36 -7.35 5.60
C GLY A 173 20.11 -7.24 4.69
N LYS A 174 18.88 -7.38 5.23
CA LYS A 174 17.62 -7.31 4.49
C LYS A 174 17.56 -6.11 3.54
N SER A 175 17.74 -4.88 4.03
CA SER A 175 17.58 -3.65 3.24
C SER A 175 18.63 -3.53 2.14
N VAL A 176 19.86 -4.03 2.36
CA VAL A 176 20.90 -4.10 1.33
C VAL A 176 20.48 -5.06 0.21
N LEU A 177 19.99 -6.25 0.58
CA LEU A 177 19.49 -7.24 -0.38
C LEU A 177 18.37 -6.68 -1.24
N LEU A 178 17.35 -6.05 -0.62
CA LEU A 178 16.24 -5.42 -1.34
C LEU A 178 16.71 -4.29 -2.26
N GLY A 179 17.67 -3.48 -1.81
CA GLY A 179 18.28 -2.42 -2.62
C GLY A 179 18.99 -2.98 -3.86
N MET A 180 19.76 -4.08 -3.72
CA MET A 180 20.37 -4.77 -4.85
C MET A 180 19.32 -5.31 -5.82
N MET A 181 18.27 -5.96 -5.33
CA MET A 181 17.19 -6.49 -6.17
C MET A 181 16.48 -5.37 -6.93
N SER A 182 16.20 -4.24 -6.28
CA SER A 182 15.55 -3.08 -6.93
C SER A 182 16.42 -2.49 -8.06
N ARG A 183 17.72 -2.38 -7.85
CA ARG A 183 18.65 -1.75 -8.80
C ARG A 183 19.00 -2.64 -9.99
N PHE A 184 19.22 -3.91 -9.74
CA PHE A 184 19.87 -4.80 -10.71
C PHE A 184 18.96 -5.84 -11.35
N THR A 185 17.67 -5.87 -10.97
CA THR A 185 16.68 -6.74 -11.61
C THR A 185 16.50 -6.41 -13.10
N THR A 186 16.10 -7.39 -13.88
CA THR A 186 15.70 -7.22 -15.29
C THR A 186 14.20 -6.96 -15.46
N ALA A 187 13.45 -6.75 -14.38
CA ALA A 187 12.04 -6.34 -14.46
C ALA A 187 11.89 -4.99 -15.17
N ASP A 188 10.81 -4.83 -15.94
CA ASP A 188 10.50 -3.58 -16.65
C ASP A 188 10.19 -2.43 -15.66
N VAL A 189 9.48 -2.77 -14.58
CA VAL A 189 9.07 -1.81 -13.55
C VAL A 189 9.35 -2.40 -12.17
N VAL A 190 9.81 -1.56 -11.26
CA VAL A 190 10.00 -1.89 -9.84
C VAL A 190 9.05 -1.04 -9.01
N VAL A 191 8.21 -1.69 -8.23
CA VAL A 191 7.32 -1.02 -7.25
C VAL A 191 7.75 -1.40 -5.86
N VAL A 192 8.04 -0.42 -5.01
CA VAL A 192 8.46 -0.68 -3.64
C VAL A 192 7.44 -0.10 -2.67
N GLY A 193 6.85 -0.94 -1.83
CA GLY A 193 6.05 -0.53 -0.69
C GLY A 193 6.89 -0.58 0.58
N MET A 194 7.33 0.57 1.08
CA MET A 194 8.03 0.70 2.37
C MET A 194 7.01 1.01 3.46
N ILE A 195 6.53 -0.03 4.13
CA ILE A 195 5.38 0.07 5.03
C ILE A 195 5.81 -0.17 6.48
N GLY A 196 5.70 0.87 7.31
CA GLY A 196 5.99 0.79 8.73
C GLY A 196 7.49 0.73 9.07
N GLU A 197 8.36 1.04 8.13
CA GLU A 197 9.80 1.16 8.37
C GLU A 197 10.14 2.55 8.95
N ARG A 198 11.31 2.70 9.54
CA ARG A 198 11.71 3.98 10.13
C ARG A 198 11.94 5.02 9.04
N GLY A 199 11.55 6.27 9.28
CA GLY A 199 11.72 7.36 8.30
C GLY A 199 13.16 7.52 7.79
N ARG A 200 14.18 7.29 8.66
CA ARG A 200 15.59 7.29 8.24
C ARG A 200 15.89 6.18 7.23
N GLU A 201 15.39 4.96 7.49
CA GLU A 201 15.60 3.80 6.60
C GLU A 201 14.93 4.00 5.25
N VAL A 202 13.74 4.62 5.23
CA VAL A 202 13.07 5.04 3.99
C VAL A 202 13.93 6.00 3.17
N GLY A 203 14.51 7.03 3.81
CA GLY A 203 15.38 8.00 3.13
C GLY A 203 16.67 7.40 2.59
N GLU A 204 17.31 6.51 3.35
CA GLU A 204 18.54 5.81 2.94
C GLU A 204 18.26 4.86 1.77
N PHE A 205 17.16 4.09 1.84
CA PHE A 205 16.75 3.17 0.78
C PHE A 205 16.40 3.92 -0.52
N ALA A 206 15.61 4.99 -0.41
CA ALA A 206 15.22 5.81 -1.55
C ALA A 206 16.43 6.38 -2.29
N LYS A 207 17.42 6.93 -1.58
CA LYS A 207 18.67 7.41 -2.18
C LYS A 207 19.45 6.32 -2.90
N THR A 208 19.42 5.09 -2.36
CA THR A 208 20.11 3.96 -2.96
C THR A 208 19.43 3.48 -4.23
N VAL A 209 18.11 3.44 -4.26
CA VAL A 209 17.31 2.81 -5.32
C VAL A 209 16.95 3.81 -6.43
N LEU A 210 16.67 5.07 -6.07
CA LEU A 210 16.34 6.13 -7.04
C LEU A 210 17.62 6.86 -7.52
N ASP A 211 18.67 6.09 -7.82
CA ASP A 211 19.92 6.58 -8.38
C ASP A 211 20.17 5.96 -9.76
N GLY A 212 20.66 6.79 -10.71
CA GLY A 212 20.99 6.36 -12.06
C GLY A 212 19.80 5.81 -12.86
N GLU A 213 20.06 4.81 -13.69
CA GLU A 213 19.06 4.24 -14.61
C GLU A 213 17.91 3.52 -13.89
N ALA A 214 18.15 2.97 -12.70
CA ALA A 214 17.13 2.27 -11.92
C ALA A 214 15.98 3.19 -11.51
N ALA A 215 16.26 4.49 -11.30
CA ALA A 215 15.24 5.47 -10.96
C ALA A 215 14.13 5.57 -12.01
N ALA A 216 14.49 5.55 -13.30
CA ALA A 216 13.55 5.72 -14.41
C ALA A 216 12.47 4.61 -14.50
N ARG A 217 12.64 3.49 -13.79
CA ARG A 217 11.71 2.35 -13.77
C ARG A 217 11.19 2.01 -12.38
N THR A 218 11.55 2.79 -11.36
CA THR A 218 11.21 2.49 -9.96
C THR A 218 10.25 3.52 -9.39
N THR A 219 9.23 3.07 -8.69
CA THR A 219 8.35 3.93 -7.86
C THR A 219 8.28 3.40 -6.44
N ILE A 220 8.23 4.31 -5.47
CA ILE A 220 8.18 3.97 -4.04
C ILE A 220 6.90 4.52 -3.42
N VAL A 221 6.16 3.67 -2.72
CA VAL A 221 5.09 4.08 -1.79
C VAL A 221 5.67 3.97 -0.38
N ALA A 222 5.84 5.09 0.29
CA ALA A 222 6.47 5.14 1.60
C ALA A 222 5.48 5.55 2.69
N VAL A 223 5.30 4.69 3.69
CA VAL A 223 4.45 4.94 4.86
C VAL A 223 5.24 4.58 6.11
N PRO A 224 5.93 5.54 6.71
CA PRO A 224 6.75 5.32 7.90
C PRO A 224 5.98 4.80 9.11
N ALA A 225 6.69 4.27 10.11
CA ALA A 225 6.11 3.61 11.29
C ALA A 225 5.28 4.56 12.19
N ASP A 226 5.54 5.86 12.12
CA ASP A 226 4.81 6.90 12.85
C ASP A 226 3.46 7.29 12.22
N ARG A 227 3.13 6.73 11.07
CA ARG A 227 1.84 6.97 10.41
C ARG A 227 0.76 6.04 10.96
N SER A 228 -0.50 6.47 10.82
CA SER A 228 -1.64 5.70 11.32
C SER A 228 -1.69 4.28 10.75
N PRO A 229 -2.27 3.31 11.49
CA PRO A 229 -2.43 1.94 11.01
C PRO A 229 -3.13 1.87 9.66
N LEU A 230 -4.13 2.70 9.47
CA LEU A 230 -4.92 2.73 8.25
C LEU A 230 -4.10 3.13 7.02
N LEU A 231 -3.25 4.17 7.16
CA LEU A 231 -2.34 4.57 6.09
C LEU A 231 -1.32 3.47 5.76
N ARG A 232 -0.86 2.71 6.76
CA ARG A 232 0.05 1.56 6.52
C ARG A 232 -0.63 0.48 5.67
N ILE A 233 -1.90 0.14 5.96
CA ILE A 233 -2.68 -0.81 5.16
C ILE A 233 -2.88 -0.25 3.74
N ARG A 234 -3.37 0.99 3.64
CA ARG A 234 -3.65 1.66 2.36
C ARG A 234 -2.39 1.78 1.49
N GLY A 235 -1.23 2.04 2.09
CA GLY A 235 0.05 2.08 1.37
C GLY A 235 0.44 0.75 0.74
N ALA A 236 0.22 -0.37 1.43
CA ALA A 236 0.44 -1.71 0.88
C ALA A 236 -0.53 -2.03 -0.26
N GLU A 237 -1.80 -1.70 -0.10
CA GLU A 237 -2.82 -1.87 -1.14
C GLU A 237 -2.51 -1.00 -2.36
N ARG A 238 -2.07 0.26 -2.15
CA ARG A 238 -1.67 1.17 -3.21
C ARG A 238 -0.45 0.67 -3.99
N ALA A 239 0.61 0.22 -3.31
CA ALA A 239 1.78 -0.34 -3.97
C ALA A 239 1.41 -1.57 -4.83
N THR A 240 0.55 -2.43 -4.31
CA THR A 240 0.03 -3.60 -5.04
C THR A 240 -0.81 -3.17 -6.25
N ALA A 241 -1.69 -2.19 -6.10
CA ALA A 241 -2.52 -1.65 -7.18
C ALA A 241 -1.70 -0.99 -8.30
N ILE A 242 -0.62 -0.29 -7.96
CA ILE A 242 0.33 0.25 -8.95
C ILE A 242 1.01 -0.89 -9.72
N ALA A 243 1.43 -1.96 -9.05
CA ALA A 243 2.01 -3.12 -9.71
C ALA A 243 1.01 -3.81 -10.66
N GLU A 244 -0.25 -3.95 -10.25
CA GLU A 244 -1.33 -4.48 -11.11
C GLU A 244 -1.56 -3.64 -12.36
N TYR A 245 -1.53 -2.31 -12.23
CA TYR A 245 -1.68 -1.40 -13.36
C TYR A 245 -0.62 -1.64 -14.44
N TYR A 246 0.65 -1.78 -14.04
CA TYR A 246 1.72 -2.04 -15.00
C TYR A 246 1.68 -3.47 -15.57
N ARG A 247 1.35 -4.48 -14.75
CA ARG A 247 1.12 -5.86 -15.22
C ARG A 247 0.06 -5.89 -16.32
N ASP A 248 -1.06 -5.23 -16.12
CA ASP A 248 -2.17 -5.21 -17.09
C ASP A 248 -1.80 -4.50 -18.39
N ARG A 249 -0.74 -3.68 -18.38
CA ARG A 249 -0.11 -3.06 -19.55
C ARG A 249 0.99 -3.93 -20.20
N GLY A 250 1.09 -5.19 -19.81
CA GLY A 250 2.04 -6.15 -20.38
C GLY A 250 3.46 -6.07 -19.81
N LYS A 251 3.66 -5.36 -18.67
CA LYS A 251 4.98 -5.20 -18.06
C LYS A 251 5.30 -6.33 -17.08
N ASP A 252 6.56 -6.75 -17.05
CA ASP A 252 7.06 -7.60 -15.97
C ASP A 252 7.48 -6.71 -14.79
N VAL A 253 6.74 -6.83 -13.70
CA VAL A 253 6.88 -5.99 -12.51
C VAL A 253 7.56 -6.76 -11.40
N LEU A 254 8.54 -6.14 -10.73
CA LEU A 254 9.04 -6.58 -9.45
C LEU A 254 8.36 -5.73 -8.35
N LEU A 255 7.50 -6.35 -7.54
CA LEU A 255 6.93 -5.73 -6.35
C LEU A 255 7.75 -6.13 -5.12
N ILE A 256 8.27 -5.17 -4.38
CA ILE A 256 8.91 -5.37 -3.09
C ILE A 256 8.02 -4.77 -2.00
N MET A 257 7.60 -5.57 -1.02
CA MET A 257 6.79 -5.13 0.12
C MET A 257 7.59 -5.27 1.41
N ASP A 258 8.08 -4.19 1.93
CA ASP A 258 8.83 -4.12 3.18
C ASP A 258 8.07 -3.29 4.24
N SER A 259 7.36 -3.91 5.19
CA SER A 259 7.24 -5.34 5.42
C SER A 259 5.78 -5.79 5.59
N LEU A 260 5.49 -7.01 5.20
CA LEU A 260 4.18 -7.63 5.40
C LEU A 260 3.81 -7.71 6.89
N THR A 261 4.78 -7.94 7.77
CA THR A 261 4.58 -7.95 9.24
C THR A 261 4.04 -6.61 9.74
N ARG A 262 4.53 -5.48 9.21
CA ARG A 262 4.04 -4.15 9.61
C ARG A 262 2.61 -3.89 9.12
N VAL A 263 2.26 -4.40 7.95
CA VAL A 263 0.87 -4.36 7.44
C VAL A 263 -0.04 -5.21 8.34
N ALA A 264 0.40 -6.40 8.74
CA ALA A 264 -0.32 -7.27 9.68
C ALA A 264 -0.52 -6.61 11.04
N HIS A 265 0.50 -5.94 11.59
CA HIS A 265 0.39 -5.18 12.83
C HIS A 265 -0.62 -4.04 12.72
N ALA A 266 -0.59 -3.29 11.60
CA ALA A 266 -1.56 -2.23 11.34
C ALA A 266 -3.01 -2.79 11.29
N ARG A 267 -3.22 -3.91 10.62
CA ARG A 267 -4.53 -4.56 10.60
C ARG A 267 -4.97 -5.05 11.97
N ARG A 268 -4.03 -5.56 12.78
CA ARG A 268 -4.30 -5.94 14.17
C ARG A 268 -4.80 -4.75 14.98
N GLU A 269 -4.14 -3.60 14.89
CA GLU A 269 -4.54 -2.38 15.60
C GLU A 269 -5.98 -1.96 15.24
N ILE A 270 -6.32 -1.95 13.96
CA ILE A 270 -7.68 -1.62 13.47
C ILE A 270 -8.69 -2.68 13.91
N GLY A 271 -8.39 -3.97 13.77
CA GLY A 271 -9.30 -5.05 14.15
C GLY A 271 -9.65 -5.00 15.65
N LEU A 272 -8.65 -4.82 16.50
CA LEU A 272 -8.86 -4.67 17.96
C LEU A 272 -9.68 -3.41 18.29
N ALA A 273 -9.42 -2.30 17.61
CA ALA A 273 -10.20 -1.05 17.81
C ALA A 273 -11.68 -1.23 17.37
N LEU A 274 -11.95 -2.09 16.38
CA LEU A 274 -13.30 -2.47 15.96
C LEU A 274 -13.95 -3.54 16.86
N GLY A 275 -13.26 -4.01 17.90
CA GLY A 275 -13.77 -5.01 18.84
C GLY A 275 -13.61 -6.45 18.40
N GLU A 276 -12.80 -6.74 17.36
CA GLU A 276 -12.47 -8.13 17.00
C GLU A 276 -11.76 -8.82 18.17
N GLN A 277 -12.14 -10.07 18.42
CA GLN A 277 -11.49 -10.86 19.47
C GLN A 277 -10.12 -11.36 18.99
N PRO A 278 -9.06 -11.17 19.78
CA PRO A 278 -7.74 -11.66 19.42
C PRO A 278 -7.67 -13.20 19.49
N THR A 279 -6.92 -13.78 18.58
CA THR A 279 -6.58 -15.21 18.55
C THR A 279 -5.11 -15.43 18.92
N ALA A 280 -4.40 -16.34 18.27
CA ALA A 280 -3.00 -16.66 18.56
C ALA A 280 -2.10 -15.40 18.49
N LYS A 281 -1.26 -15.20 19.49
CA LYS A 281 -0.34 -14.05 19.65
C LYS A 281 -1.01 -12.67 19.52
N GLY A 282 -2.31 -12.58 19.82
CA GLY A 282 -3.05 -11.32 19.79
C GLY A 282 -3.47 -10.83 18.41
N TYR A 283 -3.37 -11.66 17.38
CA TYR A 283 -3.87 -11.32 16.04
C TYR A 283 -5.36 -11.63 15.89
N PRO A 284 -6.19 -10.68 15.46
CA PRO A 284 -7.59 -10.96 15.13
C PRO A 284 -7.72 -11.71 13.79
N PRO A 285 -8.87 -12.39 13.55
CA PRO A 285 -9.10 -13.15 12.32
C PRO A 285 -8.92 -12.34 11.03
N SER A 286 -9.21 -11.05 11.08
CA SER A 286 -9.05 -10.15 9.91
C SER A 286 -7.61 -10.03 9.41
N VAL A 287 -6.60 -10.24 10.28
CA VAL A 287 -5.19 -10.26 9.87
C VAL A 287 -4.90 -11.50 9.04
N VAL A 288 -5.35 -12.67 9.52
CA VAL A 288 -5.12 -13.95 8.83
C VAL A 288 -5.79 -13.95 7.45
N SER A 289 -6.96 -13.35 7.31
CA SER A 289 -7.66 -13.26 6.01
C SER A 289 -7.07 -12.21 5.07
N MET A 290 -6.48 -11.13 5.59
CA MET A 290 -5.91 -10.05 4.77
C MET A 290 -4.63 -10.49 4.05
N ILE A 291 -3.75 -11.24 4.71
CA ILE A 291 -2.44 -11.64 4.15
C ILE A 291 -2.59 -12.42 2.84
N PRO A 292 -3.39 -13.51 2.75
CA PRO A 292 -3.62 -14.20 1.49
C PRO A 292 -4.21 -13.31 0.41
N ARG A 293 -5.18 -12.46 0.75
CA ARG A 293 -5.81 -11.54 -0.21
C ARG A 293 -4.81 -10.58 -0.83
N LEU A 294 -3.89 -10.04 -0.05
CA LEU A 294 -2.85 -9.12 -0.55
C LEU A 294 -1.86 -9.85 -1.45
N ILE A 295 -1.39 -11.03 -1.04
CA ILE A 295 -0.41 -11.83 -1.78
C ILE A 295 -1.01 -12.36 -3.10
N GLU A 296 -2.26 -12.84 -3.08
CA GLU A 296 -2.93 -13.41 -4.26
C GLU A 296 -3.20 -12.39 -5.38
N ARG A 297 -3.19 -11.10 -5.09
CA ARG A 297 -3.27 -10.03 -6.10
C ARG A 297 -2.06 -10.02 -7.05
N THR A 298 -0.94 -10.57 -6.61
CA THR A 298 0.30 -10.66 -7.41
C THR A 298 0.35 -11.95 -8.22
N GLY A 299 1.44 -12.17 -8.93
CA GLY A 299 1.61 -13.33 -9.79
C GLY A 299 1.42 -13.03 -11.27
N SER A 300 1.31 -14.07 -12.07
CA SER A 300 1.13 -13.96 -13.51
C SER A 300 -0.22 -13.35 -13.88
N GLY A 301 -0.24 -12.51 -14.90
CA GLY A 301 -1.44 -12.02 -15.54
C GLY A 301 -2.10 -13.05 -16.48
N SER A 302 -3.19 -12.65 -17.12
CA SER A 302 -3.83 -13.41 -18.20
C SER A 302 -3.12 -13.20 -19.56
N ALA A 303 -3.65 -13.79 -20.62
CA ALA A 303 -3.11 -13.62 -21.97
C ALA A 303 -3.04 -12.13 -22.35
N GLY A 304 -1.90 -11.69 -22.87
CA GLY A 304 -1.62 -10.29 -23.21
C GLY A 304 -1.13 -9.41 -22.04
N GLN A 305 -1.30 -9.86 -20.80
CA GLN A 305 -0.75 -9.18 -19.62
C GLN A 305 0.67 -9.66 -19.29
N GLY A 306 1.41 -8.87 -18.51
CA GLY A 306 2.70 -9.21 -17.94
C GLY A 306 2.59 -10.01 -16.63
N THR A 307 3.59 -9.85 -15.77
CA THR A 307 3.68 -10.57 -14.49
C THR A 307 3.97 -9.62 -13.33
N ILE A 308 3.58 -10.01 -12.12
CA ILE A 308 4.07 -9.40 -10.87
C ILE A 308 4.85 -10.46 -10.10
N THR A 309 6.18 -10.39 -10.17
CA THR A 309 7.03 -11.13 -9.25
C THR A 309 7.10 -10.35 -7.95
N SER A 310 6.73 -10.97 -6.83
CA SER A 310 6.64 -10.24 -5.56
C SER A 310 7.59 -10.79 -4.52
N ILE A 311 8.23 -9.86 -3.82
CA ILE A 311 9.11 -10.11 -2.69
C ILE A 311 8.46 -9.50 -1.44
N TYR A 312 8.01 -10.36 -0.54
CA TYR A 312 7.43 -9.95 0.73
C TYR A 312 8.43 -10.16 1.85
N THR A 313 8.81 -9.12 2.56
CA THR A 313 9.62 -9.32 3.76
C THR A 313 8.71 -9.61 4.94
N VAL A 314 9.11 -10.60 5.72
CA VAL A 314 8.43 -11.02 6.94
C VAL A 314 9.44 -10.95 8.08
N LEU A 315 9.15 -10.11 9.08
CA LEU A 315 10.01 -9.95 10.24
C LEU A 315 9.70 -11.08 11.22
N ALA A 316 10.68 -11.90 11.52
CA ALA A 316 10.62 -12.90 12.57
C ALA A 316 11.24 -12.29 13.84
N ASP A 317 10.40 -11.76 14.74
CA ASP A 317 10.85 -11.19 16.00
C ASP A 317 11.48 -12.29 16.88
N GLY A 318 12.73 -12.08 17.29
CA GLY A 318 13.50 -13.08 18.06
C GLY A 318 13.82 -14.37 17.30
N ASP A 319 13.81 -14.33 15.94
CA ASP A 319 13.95 -15.48 15.05
C ASP A 319 12.83 -16.54 15.22
N ASP A 320 11.67 -16.11 15.77
CA ASP A 320 10.51 -16.96 15.93
C ASP A 320 9.78 -17.19 14.60
N THR A 321 10.07 -18.32 13.98
CA THR A 321 9.42 -18.74 12.74
C THR A 321 7.99 -19.31 12.93
N ASN A 322 7.51 -19.41 14.18
CA ASN A 322 6.15 -19.87 14.51
C ASN A 322 5.17 -18.70 14.72
N ASP A 323 5.55 -17.49 14.28
CA ASP A 323 4.64 -16.34 14.28
C ASP A 323 3.48 -16.59 13.29
N PRO A 324 2.21 -16.29 13.64
CA PRO A 324 1.06 -16.49 12.76
C PRO A 324 1.17 -15.77 11.41
N VAL A 325 1.85 -14.62 11.36
CA VAL A 325 2.10 -13.89 10.10
C VAL A 325 3.09 -14.65 9.23
N VAL A 326 4.16 -15.19 9.83
CA VAL A 326 5.15 -16.02 9.12
C VAL A 326 4.50 -17.28 8.57
N ASP A 327 3.71 -17.97 9.40
CA ASP A 327 3.04 -19.22 9.02
C ASP A 327 1.99 -18.99 7.91
N THR A 328 1.14 -17.97 8.07
CA THR A 328 0.14 -17.60 7.06
C THR A 328 0.80 -17.18 5.74
N ALA A 329 1.90 -16.42 5.79
CA ALA A 329 2.62 -16.03 4.59
C ALA A 329 3.24 -17.25 3.89
N ARG A 330 3.89 -18.16 4.63
CA ARG A 330 4.47 -19.39 4.07
C ARG A 330 3.45 -20.27 3.37
N ALA A 331 2.22 -20.35 3.87
CA ALA A 331 1.17 -21.15 3.29
C ALA A 331 0.73 -20.67 1.89
N ILE A 332 0.97 -19.40 1.56
CA ILE A 332 0.51 -18.77 0.30
C ILE A 332 1.66 -18.45 -0.65
N LEU A 333 2.86 -18.24 -0.12
CA LEU A 333 4.05 -17.94 -0.92
C LEU A 333 4.56 -19.18 -1.65
N ASP A 334 5.06 -19.01 -2.87
CA ASP A 334 5.63 -20.09 -3.68
C ASP A 334 6.99 -20.57 -3.14
N GLY A 335 7.66 -19.75 -2.32
CA GLY A 335 8.92 -20.08 -1.67
C GLY A 335 9.38 -18.97 -0.72
N HIS A 336 10.45 -19.24 0.03
CA HIS A 336 11.01 -18.23 0.91
C HIS A 336 12.53 -18.37 1.07
N ILE A 337 13.16 -17.25 1.39
CA ILE A 337 14.59 -17.12 1.70
C ILE A 337 14.68 -16.72 3.16
N LEU A 338 15.41 -17.50 3.94
CA LEU A 338 15.67 -17.21 5.36
C LEU A 338 17.05 -16.56 5.50
N LEU A 339 17.08 -15.32 6.00
CA LEU A 339 18.33 -14.65 6.34
C LEU A 339 18.72 -14.99 7.78
N SER A 340 19.87 -15.60 7.95
CA SER A 340 20.35 -16.11 9.24
C SER A 340 21.05 -15.02 10.04
N ARG A 341 20.56 -14.75 11.26
CA ARG A 341 21.23 -13.86 12.22
C ARG A 341 22.59 -14.43 12.65
N GLN A 342 22.70 -15.74 12.81
CA GLN A 342 23.95 -16.38 13.20
C GLN A 342 25.04 -16.15 12.14
N GLN A 343 24.72 -16.27 10.87
CA GLN A 343 25.66 -15.99 9.78
C GLN A 343 26.05 -14.51 9.74
N ALA A 344 25.09 -13.61 9.88
CA ALA A 344 25.33 -12.18 9.93
C ALA A 344 26.26 -11.78 11.10
N GLN A 345 26.09 -12.40 12.26
CA GLN A 345 26.99 -12.19 13.40
C GLN A 345 28.43 -12.68 13.15
N MET A 346 28.61 -13.66 12.29
CA MET A 346 29.94 -14.13 11.84
C MET A 346 30.50 -13.27 10.69
N GLY A 347 29.80 -12.21 10.27
CA GLY A 347 30.21 -11.36 9.15
C GLY A 347 29.95 -11.96 7.77
N VAL A 348 29.12 -12.99 7.69
CA VAL A 348 28.69 -13.61 6.42
C VAL A 348 27.33 -13.08 6.05
N TYR A 349 27.29 -12.28 4.96
CA TYR A 349 26.07 -11.65 4.46
C TYR A 349 25.73 -12.16 3.06
#